data_a43538146561ecf3d5858531087e1c8a
#
_entry.id   a43538146561ecf3d5858531087e1c8a
#
_cell.length_a   1.000
_cell.length_b   1.000
_cell.length_c   1.000
_cell.angle_alpha   90.00
_cell.angle_beta   90.00
_cell.angle_gamma   90.00
#
_symmetry.space_group_name_H-M   'P 1'
#
loop_
_entity.id
_entity.type
_entity.pdbx_description
1 polymer ?
#
loop_
_entity_poly.entity_id
_entity_poly.type
_entity_poly.pdbx_seq_one_letter_code
_entity_poly.pdbx_strand_id
1 'polypeptide(L)'
;MKHIIFLISTLCTLLNAQIFDRGPTIQHKISLGLYSPQEIESGLNIGYGYYRYIDEMVSAGVGLDAFWTNYKKVSSVGIEDTTGLGQTITTQQVEVDMTSYLLPLMGTVRVTLPIELGSFSPYTNVSLGWNILFNNETNYVTGEQTFRFFNGFGWGLGVGASLGLGEKSSFGIETYYRSAKMKANVDETELGLPIYDELDMTGLGFQIGLFMNI
;
A
#
# COMPACT_ATOMS: atom_id res chain seq x y z
N MET A 1 -11.94 -13.12 18.86
CA MET A 1 -12.55 -13.42 17.55
C MET A 1 -14.06 -13.17 17.48
N LYS A 2 -14.91 -13.63 18.42
CA LYS A 2 -16.39 -13.43 18.37
C LYS A 2 -16.81 -11.95 18.28
N HIS A 3 -16.13 -11.04 18.98
CA HIS A 3 -16.48 -9.60 18.97
C HIS A 3 -16.12 -8.89 17.66
N ILE A 4 -15.08 -9.33 16.95
CA ILE A 4 -14.68 -8.78 15.64
C ILE A 4 -15.70 -9.16 14.57
N ILE A 5 -16.18 -10.41 14.57
CA ILE A 5 -17.22 -10.89 13.65
C ILE A 5 -18.53 -10.13 13.87
N PHE A 6 -18.90 -9.89 15.14
CA PHE A 6 -20.09 -9.10 15.47
C PHE A 6 -19.97 -7.65 15.01
N LEU A 7 -18.79 -7.02 15.18
CA LEU A 7 -18.54 -5.64 14.72
C LEU A 7 -18.61 -5.53 13.20
N ILE A 8 -18.04 -6.49 12.46
CA ILE A 8 -18.09 -6.54 11.00
C ILE A 8 -19.53 -6.77 10.51
N SER A 9 -20.28 -7.68 11.14
CA SER A 9 -21.67 -7.92 10.76
C SER A 9 -22.56 -6.71 11.03
N THR A 10 -22.35 -6.01 12.14
CA THR A 10 -23.10 -4.78 12.49
C THR A 10 -22.73 -3.64 11.53
N LEU A 11 -21.48 -3.52 11.12
CA LEU A 11 -21.04 -2.54 10.12
C LEU A 11 -21.67 -2.85 8.76
N CYS A 12 -21.72 -4.11 8.35
CA CYS A 12 -22.36 -4.54 7.10
C CYS A 12 -23.89 -4.31 7.12
N THR A 13 -24.55 -4.47 8.28
CA THR A 13 -25.99 -4.20 8.39
C THR A 13 -26.30 -2.71 8.39
N LEU A 14 -25.47 -1.88 9.02
CA LEU A 14 -25.60 -0.42 8.97
C LEU A 14 -25.41 0.13 7.55
N LEU A 15 -24.50 -0.43 6.77
CA LEU A 15 -24.27 -0.07 5.36
C LEU A 15 -25.47 -0.43 4.45
N ASN A 16 -26.30 -1.38 4.85
CA ASN A 16 -27.51 -1.76 4.09
C ASN A 16 -28.78 -1.02 4.51
N ALA A 17 -28.77 -0.29 5.62
CA ALA A 17 -29.99 0.27 6.22
C ALA A 17 -30.43 1.64 5.67
N GLN A 18 -29.64 2.28 4.81
CA GLN A 18 -30.01 3.58 4.23
C GLN A 18 -29.91 3.54 2.71
N ILE A 19 -30.91 3.00 2.06
CA ILE A 19 -31.11 3.15 0.61
C ILE A 19 -31.81 4.48 0.40
N PHE A 20 -31.04 5.54 0.14
CA PHE A 20 -31.59 6.77 -0.44
C PHE A 20 -31.48 6.68 -1.96
N ASP A 21 -32.64 6.78 -2.59
CA ASP A 21 -32.91 6.65 -4.01
C ASP A 21 -32.48 7.93 -4.78
N ARG A 22 -31.16 8.19 -4.92
CA ARG A 22 -30.66 9.27 -5.78
C ARG A 22 -29.23 9.03 -6.27
N GLY A 23 -29.08 8.74 -7.55
CA GLY A 23 -27.82 8.77 -8.29
C GLY A 23 -26.98 7.50 -8.26
N PRO A 24 -25.82 7.49 -8.93
CA PRO A 24 -24.95 6.33 -8.98
C PRO A 24 -24.50 5.95 -7.56
N THR A 25 -24.97 4.78 -7.12
CA THR A 25 -24.73 4.32 -5.76
C THR A 25 -23.36 3.66 -5.58
N ILE A 26 -22.71 3.31 -6.67
CA ILE A 26 -21.49 2.52 -6.67
C ILE A 26 -20.41 3.28 -7.45
N GLN A 27 -19.22 3.34 -6.88
CA GLN A 27 -18.02 3.90 -7.49
C GLN A 27 -16.88 2.89 -7.46
N HIS A 28 -16.27 2.65 -8.61
CA HIS A 28 -15.04 1.90 -8.75
C HIS A 28 -13.86 2.88 -8.85
N LYS A 29 -12.76 2.59 -8.17
CA LYS A 29 -11.49 3.31 -8.27
C LYS A 29 -10.42 2.37 -8.79
N ILE A 30 -9.68 2.80 -9.81
CA ILE A 30 -8.42 2.18 -10.20
C ILE A 30 -7.35 3.24 -9.98
N SER A 31 -6.27 2.89 -9.31
CA SER A 31 -5.19 3.83 -9.00
C SER A 31 -3.82 3.25 -9.31
N LEU A 32 -2.91 4.15 -9.65
CA LEU A 32 -1.49 3.89 -9.87
C LEU A 32 -0.70 4.96 -9.12
N GLY A 33 0.35 4.57 -8.43
CA GLY A 33 1.13 5.50 -7.64
C GLY A 33 2.46 4.97 -7.17
N LEU A 34 3.07 5.75 -6.31
CA LEU A 34 4.31 5.43 -5.63
C LEU A 34 4.05 5.41 -4.13
N TYR A 35 4.68 4.49 -3.44
CA TYR A 35 4.64 4.39 -2.00
C TYR A 35 6.06 4.28 -1.45
N SER A 36 6.34 5.05 -0.41
CA SER A 36 7.66 5.15 0.22
C SER A 36 7.54 4.77 1.70
N PRO A 37 7.67 3.49 2.04
CA PRO A 37 7.74 3.04 3.42
C PRO A 37 9.08 3.41 4.07
N GLN A 38 9.16 3.36 5.41
CA GLN A 38 10.36 3.77 6.16
C GLN A 38 11.49 2.76 6.08
N GLU A 39 11.17 1.47 6.12
CA GLU A 39 12.19 0.40 6.23
C GLU A 39 12.50 -0.33 4.91
N ILE A 40 11.74 -0.03 3.86
CA ILE A 40 11.94 -0.63 2.53
C ILE A 40 12.01 0.50 1.50
N GLU A 41 12.64 0.25 0.36
CA GLU A 41 12.70 1.21 -0.74
C GLU A 41 11.32 1.54 -1.31
N SER A 42 11.23 2.77 -1.82
CA SER A 42 10.04 3.24 -2.54
C SER A 42 9.75 2.33 -3.74
N GLY A 43 8.47 2.07 -3.96
CA GLY A 43 8.05 1.18 -5.03
C GLY A 43 6.74 1.62 -5.67
N LEU A 44 6.36 0.87 -6.69
CA LEU A 44 5.12 1.07 -7.41
C LEU A 44 3.93 0.51 -6.62
N ASN A 45 2.82 1.25 -6.62
CA ASN A 45 1.56 0.83 -6.01
C ASN A 45 0.44 0.89 -7.05
N ILE A 46 -0.29 -0.22 -7.20
CA ILE A 46 -1.50 -0.30 -8.02
C ILE A 46 -2.65 -0.65 -7.10
N GLY A 47 -3.77 0.05 -7.22
CA GLY A 47 -4.91 -0.15 -6.35
C GLY A 47 -6.22 -0.30 -7.10
N TYR A 48 -7.12 -1.06 -6.51
CA TYR A 48 -8.51 -1.15 -6.89
C TYR A 48 -9.39 -0.93 -5.66
N GLY A 49 -10.43 -0.10 -5.79
CA GLY A 49 -11.38 0.18 -4.74
C GLY A 49 -12.82 0.08 -5.23
N TYR A 50 -13.69 -0.42 -4.37
CA TYR A 50 -15.13 -0.46 -4.53
C TYR A 50 -15.75 0.34 -3.40
N TYR A 51 -16.51 1.39 -3.75
CA TYR A 51 -17.13 2.32 -2.81
C TYR A 51 -18.62 2.41 -3.06
N ARG A 52 -19.36 2.67 -2.00
CA ARG A 52 -20.77 3.00 -2.05
C ARG A 52 -20.99 4.36 -1.42
N TYR A 53 -21.75 5.21 -2.08
CA TYR A 53 -22.17 6.48 -1.51
C TYR A 53 -23.18 6.24 -0.38
N ILE A 54 -22.92 6.85 0.78
CA ILE A 54 -23.82 6.90 1.92
C ILE A 54 -24.71 8.13 1.78
N ASP A 55 -24.10 9.24 1.36
CA ASP A 55 -24.77 10.48 0.99
C ASP A 55 -23.98 11.22 -0.11
N GLU A 56 -24.32 12.47 -0.42
CA GLU A 56 -23.67 13.27 -1.46
C GLU A 56 -22.18 13.57 -1.18
N MET A 57 -21.76 13.54 0.09
CA MET A 57 -20.43 13.90 0.53
C MET A 57 -19.62 12.70 1.02
N VAL A 58 -20.29 11.64 1.49
CA VAL A 58 -19.64 10.52 2.17
C VAL A 58 -19.78 9.24 1.36
N SER A 59 -18.70 8.57 1.14
CA SER A 59 -18.67 7.21 0.59
C SER A 59 -17.84 6.28 1.47
N ALA A 60 -18.25 5.02 1.54
CA ALA A 60 -17.51 3.98 2.23
C ALA A 60 -17.32 2.77 1.32
N GLY A 61 -16.23 2.06 1.50
CA GLY A 61 -15.91 0.94 0.65
C GLY A 61 -14.72 0.12 1.11
N VAL A 62 -14.31 -0.77 0.22
CA VAL A 62 -13.14 -1.63 0.42
C VAL A 62 -12.18 -1.44 -0.76
N GLY A 63 -10.90 -1.53 -0.48
CA GLY A 63 -9.84 -1.45 -1.47
C GLY A 63 -8.79 -2.51 -1.25
N LEU A 64 -8.20 -2.94 -2.33
CA LEU A 64 -7.03 -3.81 -2.37
C LEU A 64 -5.96 -3.08 -3.18
N ASP A 65 -4.81 -2.89 -2.57
CA ASP A 65 -3.63 -2.40 -3.25
C ASP A 65 -2.62 -3.54 -3.47
N ALA A 66 -1.76 -3.38 -4.44
CA ALA A 66 -0.59 -4.21 -4.68
C ALA A 66 0.62 -3.28 -4.82
N PHE A 67 1.46 -3.30 -3.82
CA PHE A 67 2.74 -2.59 -3.83
C PHE A 67 3.86 -3.57 -4.08
N TRP A 68 4.81 -3.16 -4.89
CA TRP A 68 6.02 -3.94 -5.11
C TRP A 68 7.25 -3.05 -5.18
N THR A 69 8.34 -3.55 -4.61
CA THR A 69 9.68 -2.94 -4.69
C THR A 69 10.76 -4.01 -4.75
N ASN A 70 11.92 -3.62 -5.28
CA ASN A 70 13.11 -4.45 -5.31
C ASN A 70 14.29 -3.63 -4.81
N TYR A 71 14.97 -4.14 -3.79
CA TYR A 71 16.17 -3.57 -3.21
C TYR A 71 17.38 -4.42 -3.55
N LYS A 72 18.47 -3.79 -4.00
CA LYS A 72 19.74 -4.46 -4.26
C LYS A 72 20.87 -3.79 -3.50
N LYS A 73 21.48 -4.55 -2.61
CA LYS A 73 22.73 -4.12 -1.98
C LYS A 73 23.89 -4.45 -2.90
N VAL A 74 24.59 -3.41 -3.34
CA VAL A 74 25.72 -3.51 -4.28
C VAL A 74 26.99 -3.06 -3.58
N SER A 75 28.06 -3.86 -3.66
CA SER A 75 29.40 -3.43 -3.26
C SER A 75 30.27 -3.17 -4.49
N SER A 76 31.15 -2.20 -4.35
CA SER A 76 32.13 -1.88 -5.39
C SER A 76 33.37 -2.72 -5.18
N VAL A 77 33.65 -3.61 -6.11
CA VAL A 77 34.92 -4.36 -6.13
C VAL A 77 35.87 -3.65 -7.08
N GLY A 78 36.87 -2.96 -6.53
CA GLY A 78 37.95 -2.38 -7.32
C GLY A 78 38.88 -3.49 -7.82
N ILE A 79 38.93 -3.71 -9.13
CA ILE A 79 39.96 -4.53 -9.74
C ILE A 79 41.05 -3.57 -10.18
N GLU A 80 42.21 -3.59 -9.51
CA GLU A 80 43.43 -2.91 -10.02
C GLU A 80 43.84 -3.60 -11.32
N ASP A 81 43.84 -2.84 -12.40
CA ASP A 81 44.37 -3.34 -13.67
C ASP A 81 45.90 -3.43 -13.59
N THR A 82 46.40 -4.66 -13.55
CA THR A 82 47.83 -4.96 -13.56
C THR A 82 48.49 -4.69 -14.92
N THR A 83 47.76 -4.21 -15.92
CA THR A 83 48.29 -3.93 -17.27
C THR A 83 49.02 -2.58 -17.41
N GLY A 84 49.11 -1.77 -16.34
CA GLY A 84 49.96 -0.56 -16.31
C GLY A 84 49.40 0.65 -17.06
N LEU A 85 48.15 0.62 -17.52
CA LEU A 85 47.49 1.72 -18.23
C LEU A 85 46.69 2.67 -17.32
N GLY A 86 46.68 2.44 -16.01
CA GLY A 86 46.08 3.34 -15.02
C GLY A 86 44.55 3.45 -15.09
N GLN A 87 43.85 2.49 -15.70
CA GLN A 87 42.40 2.45 -15.72
C GLN A 87 41.90 1.54 -14.59
N THR A 88 41.25 2.13 -13.58
CA THR A 88 40.56 1.38 -12.54
C THR A 88 39.17 1.00 -13.07
N ILE A 89 38.96 -0.27 -13.34
CA ILE A 89 37.63 -0.78 -13.67
C ILE A 89 36.90 -1.07 -12.34
N THR A 90 35.90 -0.28 -12.03
CA THR A 90 35.06 -0.53 -10.86
C THR A 90 33.96 -1.50 -11.27
N THR A 91 34.01 -2.74 -10.78
CA THR A 91 32.94 -3.72 -10.95
C THR A 91 32.03 -3.65 -9.75
N GLN A 92 30.74 -3.57 -10.01
CA GLN A 92 29.70 -3.64 -8.96
C GLN A 92 29.25 -5.11 -8.80
N GLN A 93 29.31 -5.59 -7.57
CA GLN A 93 28.83 -6.92 -7.22
C GLN A 93 27.57 -6.81 -6.36
N VAL A 94 26.50 -7.51 -6.75
CA VAL A 94 25.28 -7.61 -5.95
C VAL A 94 25.51 -8.59 -4.82
N GLU A 95 25.40 -8.14 -3.59
CA GLU A 95 25.53 -8.96 -2.38
C GLU A 95 24.17 -9.54 -1.93
N VAL A 96 23.14 -8.70 -1.95
CA VAL A 96 21.80 -9.06 -1.53
C VAL A 96 20.78 -8.50 -2.53
N ASP A 97 19.82 -9.30 -2.93
CA ASP A 97 18.67 -8.92 -3.73
C ASP A 97 17.40 -9.25 -2.93
N MET A 98 16.59 -8.23 -2.63
CA MET A 98 15.40 -8.37 -1.84
C MET A 98 14.19 -7.84 -2.61
N THR A 99 13.22 -8.69 -2.84
CA THR A 99 11.95 -8.31 -3.48
C THR A 99 10.80 -8.41 -2.49
N SER A 100 10.04 -7.32 -2.36
CA SER A 100 8.94 -7.22 -1.42
C SER A 100 7.63 -6.95 -2.15
N TYR A 101 6.60 -7.71 -1.80
CA TYR A 101 5.22 -7.55 -2.28
C TYR A 101 4.29 -7.31 -1.10
N LEU A 102 3.66 -6.13 -1.03
CA LEU A 102 2.69 -5.78 0.02
C LEU A 102 1.29 -5.71 -0.58
N LEU A 103 0.36 -6.39 0.06
CA LEU A 103 -1.06 -6.47 -0.30
C LEU A 103 -1.93 -5.92 0.85
N PRO A 104 -2.20 -4.63 0.91
CA PRO A 104 -3.14 -4.04 1.87
C PRO A 104 -4.59 -4.27 1.44
N LEU A 105 -5.39 -4.87 2.33
CA LEU A 105 -6.84 -4.94 2.21
C LEU A 105 -7.45 -3.94 3.19
N MET A 106 -8.01 -2.84 2.68
CA MET A 106 -8.42 -1.69 3.48
C MET A 106 -9.91 -1.39 3.34
N GLY A 107 -10.59 -1.23 4.48
CA GLY A 107 -11.87 -0.54 4.54
C GLY A 107 -11.64 0.97 4.58
N THR A 108 -12.32 1.73 3.74
CA THR A 108 -12.07 3.17 3.59
C THR A 108 -13.37 3.95 3.67
N VAL A 109 -13.35 5.05 4.42
CA VAL A 109 -14.38 6.08 4.39
C VAL A 109 -13.76 7.32 3.75
N ARG A 110 -14.43 7.86 2.74
CA ARG A 110 -14.06 9.09 2.04
C ARG A 110 -15.12 10.16 2.29
N VAL A 111 -14.66 11.38 2.53
CA VAL A 111 -15.50 12.56 2.68
C VAL A 111 -15.08 13.59 1.63
N THR A 112 -15.99 13.95 0.75
CA THR A 112 -15.83 15.07 -0.18
C THR A 112 -16.04 16.37 0.59
N LEU A 113 -15.13 17.30 0.46
CA LEU A 113 -15.20 18.57 1.18
C LEU A 113 -16.07 19.55 0.39
N PRO A 114 -16.97 20.31 1.03
CA PRO A 114 -17.83 21.30 0.37
C PRO A 114 -17.06 22.60 0.07
N ILE A 115 -15.93 22.46 -0.63
CA ILE A 115 -15.07 23.58 -1.02
C ILE A 115 -15.06 23.62 -2.54
N GLU A 116 -15.53 24.72 -3.10
CA GLU A 116 -15.53 24.92 -4.54
C GLU A 116 -14.14 25.42 -5.00
N LEU A 117 -13.37 24.56 -5.62
CA LEU A 117 -12.10 24.87 -6.27
C LEU A 117 -12.24 24.77 -7.81
N GLY A 118 -13.20 25.50 -8.37
CA GLY A 118 -13.54 25.39 -9.78
C GLY A 118 -14.11 24.01 -10.12
N SER A 119 -13.45 23.28 -11.02
CA SER A 119 -13.87 21.93 -11.43
C SER A 119 -13.32 20.81 -10.52
N PHE A 120 -12.56 21.15 -9.50
CA PHE A 120 -11.96 20.18 -8.58
C PHE A 120 -12.83 20.00 -7.33
N SER A 121 -13.04 18.76 -6.97
CA SER A 121 -13.72 18.34 -5.73
C SER A 121 -12.68 17.77 -4.77
N PRO A 122 -12.25 18.53 -3.76
CA PRO A 122 -11.31 18.02 -2.76
C PRO A 122 -11.97 17.01 -1.85
N TYR A 123 -11.20 16.02 -1.40
CA TYR A 123 -11.67 14.99 -0.49
C TYR A 123 -10.60 14.57 0.49
N THR A 124 -11.03 13.98 1.58
CA THR A 124 -10.17 13.27 2.53
C THR A 124 -10.67 11.85 2.73
N ASN A 125 -9.79 10.95 3.11
CA ASN A 125 -10.18 9.59 3.46
C ASN A 125 -9.43 9.07 4.69
N VAL A 126 -10.09 8.14 5.37
CA VAL A 126 -9.54 7.35 6.46
C VAL A 126 -9.69 5.89 6.08
N SER A 127 -8.65 5.12 6.25
CA SER A 127 -8.65 3.69 5.95
C SER A 127 -8.13 2.87 7.12
N LEU A 128 -8.70 1.67 7.29
CA LEU A 128 -8.32 0.68 8.30
C LEU A 128 -8.32 -0.70 7.64
N GLY A 129 -7.38 -1.55 7.97
CA GLY A 129 -7.38 -2.88 7.38
C GLY A 129 -6.21 -3.75 7.75
N TRP A 130 -6.02 -4.78 6.94
CA TRP A 130 -5.02 -5.81 7.13
C TRP A 130 -4.00 -5.77 6.02
N ASN A 131 -2.73 -5.83 6.38
CA ASN A 131 -1.62 -5.82 5.45
C ASN A 131 -0.96 -7.20 5.44
N ILE A 132 -0.65 -7.68 4.25
CA ILE A 132 0.05 -8.94 4.01
C ILE A 132 1.29 -8.60 3.19
N LEU A 133 2.47 -9.03 3.64
CA LEU A 133 3.73 -8.83 2.93
C LEU A 133 4.42 -10.16 2.70
N PHE A 134 4.88 -10.33 1.48
CA PHE A 134 5.78 -11.39 1.06
C PHE A 134 7.14 -10.78 0.75
N ASN A 135 8.17 -11.27 1.42
CA ASN A 135 9.54 -10.83 1.21
C ASN A 135 10.39 -12.02 0.76
N ASN A 136 11.06 -11.87 -0.37
CA ASN A 136 12.00 -12.85 -0.90
C ASN A 136 13.40 -12.22 -0.93
N GLU A 137 14.32 -12.78 -0.17
CA GLU A 137 15.70 -12.34 -0.05
C GLU A 137 16.65 -13.39 -0.59
N THR A 138 17.56 -12.97 -1.46
CA THR A 138 18.65 -13.81 -1.97
C THR A 138 19.97 -13.17 -1.57
N ASN A 139 20.74 -13.86 -0.73
CA ASN A 139 22.08 -13.46 -0.34
C ASN A 139 23.10 -14.19 -1.22
N TYR A 140 23.72 -13.48 -2.15
CA TYR A 140 24.68 -14.06 -3.08
C TYR A 140 26.05 -14.35 -2.44
N VAL A 141 26.33 -13.79 -1.26
CA VAL A 141 27.60 -14.06 -0.52
C VAL A 141 27.53 -15.41 0.17
N THR A 142 26.39 -15.73 0.81
CA THR A 142 26.20 -17.00 1.51
C THR A 142 25.54 -18.07 0.65
N GLY A 143 24.90 -17.67 -0.47
CA GLY A 143 24.11 -18.56 -1.32
C GLY A 143 22.72 -18.89 -0.75
N GLU A 144 22.32 -18.23 0.32
CA GLU A 144 21.05 -18.50 1.00
C GLU A 144 19.89 -17.74 0.34
N GLN A 145 18.74 -18.40 0.29
CA GLN A 145 17.48 -17.80 -0.10
C GLN A 145 16.51 -17.90 1.07
N THR A 146 15.94 -16.76 1.45
CA THR A 146 15.00 -16.68 2.56
C THR A 146 13.68 -16.09 2.09
N PHE A 147 12.58 -16.79 2.35
CA PHE A 147 11.24 -16.31 2.12
C PHE A 147 10.57 -16.02 3.47
N ARG A 148 10.05 -14.80 3.62
CA ARG A 148 9.38 -14.38 4.86
C ARG A 148 7.99 -13.87 4.56
N PHE A 149 7.06 -14.23 5.44
CA PHE A 149 5.68 -13.78 5.41
C PHE A 149 5.39 -12.91 6.63
N PHE A 150 4.98 -11.68 6.37
CA PHE A 150 4.59 -10.73 7.42
C PHE A 150 3.12 -10.40 7.28
N ASN A 151 2.46 -10.15 8.41
CA ASN A 151 1.11 -9.64 8.41
C ASN A 151 0.87 -8.70 9.59
N GLY A 152 -0.10 -7.80 9.45
CA GLY A 152 -0.41 -6.86 10.51
C GLY A 152 -1.57 -5.94 10.19
N PHE A 153 -2.11 -5.36 11.24
CA PHE A 153 -3.14 -4.33 11.11
C PHE A 153 -2.49 -2.98 10.74
N GLY A 154 -3.19 -2.22 9.92
CA GLY A 154 -2.75 -0.89 9.53
C GLY A 154 -3.91 0.09 9.40
N TRP A 155 -3.55 1.37 9.38
CA TRP A 155 -4.47 2.46 9.13
C TRP A 155 -3.84 3.48 8.18
N GLY A 156 -4.67 4.31 7.57
CA GLY A 156 -4.18 5.35 6.68
C GLY A 156 -5.09 6.57 6.68
N LEU A 157 -4.48 7.69 6.31
CA LEU A 157 -5.13 8.96 6.05
C LEU A 157 -4.74 9.45 4.67
N GLY A 158 -5.69 9.96 3.90
CA GLY A 158 -5.42 10.50 2.58
C GLY A 158 -6.12 11.83 2.36
N VAL A 159 -5.51 12.65 1.55
CA VAL A 159 -6.08 13.89 1.03
C VAL A 159 -5.89 13.92 -0.47
N GLY A 160 -6.90 14.37 -1.19
CA GLY A 160 -6.87 14.40 -2.64
C GLY A 160 -7.86 15.37 -3.24
N ALA A 161 -7.83 15.44 -4.55
CA ALA A 161 -8.82 16.16 -5.31
C ALA A 161 -9.19 15.35 -6.56
N SER A 162 -10.46 15.40 -6.95
CA SER A 162 -10.97 14.78 -8.17
C SER A 162 -11.49 15.83 -9.13
N LEU A 163 -11.26 15.57 -10.43
CA LEU A 163 -11.74 16.35 -11.55
C LEU A 163 -12.74 15.51 -12.34
N GLY A 164 -13.97 16.01 -12.51
CA GLY A 164 -14.99 15.33 -13.32
C GLY A 164 -14.58 15.23 -14.79
N LEU A 165 -14.69 14.04 -15.36
CA LEU A 165 -14.46 13.74 -16.79
C LEU A 165 -15.78 13.43 -17.51
N GLY A 166 -16.87 14.06 -17.09
CA GLY A 166 -18.23 13.81 -17.54
C GLY A 166 -19.13 13.33 -16.40
N GLU A 167 -20.28 12.76 -16.74
CA GLU A 167 -21.31 12.42 -15.74
C GLU A 167 -20.95 11.20 -14.86
N LYS A 168 -20.16 10.27 -15.40
CA LYS A 168 -19.91 8.97 -14.75
C LYS A 168 -18.45 8.71 -14.37
N SER A 169 -17.53 9.62 -14.70
CA SER A 169 -16.11 9.40 -14.48
C SER A 169 -15.44 10.63 -13.89
N SER A 170 -14.44 10.42 -13.06
CA SER A 170 -13.55 11.48 -12.61
C SER A 170 -12.12 10.98 -12.49
N PHE A 171 -11.18 11.88 -12.73
CA PHE A 171 -9.76 11.65 -12.48
C PHE A 171 -9.39 12.27 -11.14
N GLY A 172 -8.55 11.62 -10.36
CA GLY A 172 -8.13 12.15 -9.08
C GLY A 172 -6.65 11.98 -8.82
N ILE A 173 -6.16 12.87 -7.97
CA ILE A 173 -4.83 12.80 -7.39
C ILE A 173 -4.96 12.71 -5.88
N GLU A 174 -4.11 11.93 -5.25
CA GLU A 174 -4.18 11.69 -3.82
C GLU A 174 -2.78 11.51 -3.23
N THR A 175 -2.52 12.15 -2.10
CA THR A 175 -1.40 11.86 -1.23
C THR A 175 -1.94 11.19 0.02
N TYR A 176 -1.30 10.13 0.47
CA TYR A 176 -1.74 9.39 1.64
C TYR A 176 -0.57 9.02 2.54
N TYR A 177 -0.87 8.94 3.82
CA TYR A 177 -0.03 8.35 4.84
C TYR A 177 -0.62 7.01 5.25
N ARG A 178 0.20 5.98 5.34
CA ARG A 178 -0.19 4.66 5.84
C ARG A 178 0.73 4.27 6.99
N SER A 179 0.15 3.77 8.07
CA SER A 179 0.88 3.18 9.19
C SER A 179 0.56 1.70 9.25
N ALA A 180 1.58 0.86 9.13
CA ALA A 180 1.45 -0.59 9.15
C ALA A 180 2.69 -1.23 9.75
N LYS A 181 2.57 -1.69 10.99
CA LYS A 181 3.58 -2.52 11.64
C LYS A 181 3.19 -3.98 11.49
N MET A 182 4.08 -4.75 10.91
CA MET A 182 3.83 -6.15 10.58
C MET A 182 4.78 -7.05 11.31
N LYS A 183 4.33 -8.27 11.58
CA LYS A 183 5.12 -9.29 12.29
C LYS A 183 5.15 -10.56 11.47
N ALA A 184 6.31 -11.19 11.48
CA ALA A 184 6.48 -12.56 11.03
C ALA A 184 6.78 -13.46 12.24
N ASN A 185 6.25 -14.68 12.22
CA ASN A 185 6.76 -15.72 13.08
C ASN A 185 8.04 -16.25 12.44
N VAL A 186 9.15 -16.09 13.11
CA VAL A 186 10.42 -16.69 12.74
C VAL A 186 10.68 -17.85 13.69
N ASP A 187 11.46 -18.82 13.25
CA ASP A 187 11.75 -20.04 13.99
C ASP A 187 12.12 -19.81 15.45
N GLU A 188 11.80 -20.79 16.29
CA GLU A 188 12.11 -20.77 17.71
C GLU A 188 13.64 -20.70 17.93
N THR A 189 14.08 -19.99 18.96
CA THR A 189 15.47 -20.06 19.41
C THR A 189 15.83 -21.48 19.83
N GLU A 190 17.13 -21.81 19.97
CA GLU A 190 17.62 -23.08 20.58
C GLU A 190 17.02 -23.37 21.97
N LEU A 191 16.51 -22.32 22.64
CA LEU A 191 15.82 -22.39 23.93
C LEU A 191 14.29 -22.54 23.82
N GLY A 192 13.74 -22.68 22.60
CA GLY A 192 12.30 -22.81 22.37
C GLY A 192 11.51 -21.50 22.56
N LEU A 193 12.20 -20.36 22.58
CA LEU A 193 11.53 -19.05 22.68
C LEU A 193 11.18 -18.53 21.28
N PRO A 194 9.92 -18.07 21.05
CA PRO A 194 9.53 -17.54 19.79
C PRO A 194 10.29 -16.23 19.47
N ILE A 195 10.82 -16.13 18.26
CA ILE A 195 11.40 -14.91 17.70
C ILE A 195 10.35 -14.27 16.79
N TYR A 196 10.21 -12.96 16.86
CA TYR A 196 9.37 -12.19 15.96
C TYR A 196 10.24 -11.19 15.19
N ASP A 197 10.23 -11.27 13.88
CA ASP A 197 10.70 -10.17 13.04
C ASP A 197 9.58 -9.16 12.91
N GLU A 198 9.87 -7.90 13.18
CA GLU A 198 8.95 -6.77 12.98
C GLU A 198 9.45 -5.96 11.79
N LEU A 199 8.51 -5.53 10.94
CA LEU A 199 8.78 -4.67 9.80
C LEU A 199 7.81 -3.50 9.81
N ASP A 200 8.35 -2.27 9.78
CA ASP A 200 7.55 -1.04 9.75
C ASP A 200 7.37 -0.56 8.31
N MET A 201 6.18 -0.80 7.76
CA MET A 201 5.76 -0.31 6.45
C MET A 201 5.04 1.04 6.52
N THR A 202 5.26 1.80 7.61
CA THR A 202 4.73 3.16 7.73
C THR A 202 5.40 4.08 6.72
N GLY A 203 4.61 4.87 5.99
CA GLY A 203 5.17 5.75 4.96
C GLY A 203 4.16 6.65 4.29
N LEU A 204 4.65 7.40 3.32
CA LEU A 204 3.88 8.29 2.46
C LEU A 204 3.72 7.68 1.07
N GLY A 205 2.57 7.92 0.46
CA GLY A 205 2.31 7.57 -0.91
C GLY A 205 1.65 8.70 -1.68
N PHE A 206 1.84 8.62 -2.99
CA PHE A 206 1.17 9.49 -3.96
C PHE A 206 0.55 8.60 -5.04
N GLN A 207 -0.68 8.87 -5.42
CA GLN A 207 -1.37 8.11 -6.46
C GLN A 207 -2.26 8.99 -7.32
N ILE A 208 -2.40 8.58 -8.57
CA ILE A 208 -3.41 9.04 -9.49
C ILE A 208 -4.48 7.97 -9.63
N GLY A 209 -5.72 8.34 -9.83
CA GLY A 209 -6.83 7.39 -9.89
C GLY A 209 -7.90 7.79 -10.88
N LEU A 210 -8.53 6.79 -11.46
CA LEU A 210 -9.75 6.91 -12.24
C LEU A 210 -10.91 6.38 -11.39
N PHE A 211 -11.92 7.21 -11.22
CA PHE A 211 -13.16 6.86 -10.54
C PHE A 211 -14.27 6.71 -11.57
N MET A 212 -15.02 5.62 -11.48
CA MET A 212 -16.12 5.29 -12.38
C MET A 212 -17.38 5.02 -11.56
N ASN A 213 -18.44 5.78 -11.81
CA ASN A 213 -19.73 5.63 -11.18
C ASN A 213 -20.65 4.76 -12.07
N ILE A 214 -21.25 3.75 -11.46
CA ILE A 214 -22.16 2.80 -12.13
C ILE A 214 -23.54 2.85 -11.48
#